data_264a5c579f3b0a1ce6acdbd888ff3e56
#
_entry.id   264a5c579f3b0a1ce6acdbd888ff3e56
#
_cell.length_a   1.000
_cell.length_b   1.000
_cell.length_c   1.000
_cell.angle_alpha   90.00
_cell.angle_beta   90.00
_cell.angle_gamma   90.00
#
_symmetry.space_group_name_H-M   'P 1'
#
loop_
_entity.id
_entity.type
_entity.pdbx_description
1 polymer ?
#
loop_
_entity_poly.entity_id
_entity_poly.type
_entity_poly.pdbx_seq_one_letter_code
_entity_poly.pdbx_strand_id
1 'polypeptide(L)'
;MALAQVGGGYQLGDGNVNEIRLGYSAAPQTATSTATLTVAQVTGNVLVANPSTSAATYTLPTAAAIDAALGNAKVGSTFDLFIVNTGTSSGTVTLSMGTGITDGGNAAAAVAITSSAMFRFRKTDANAYTVYKIA
;
A
#
# COMPACT_ATOMS: atom_id res chain seq x y z
N MET A 1 -21.50 -33.45 1.17
CA MET A 1 -22.61 -32.57 0.79
C MET A 1 -22.11 -31.56 -0.24
N ALA A 2 -22.89 -31.32 -1.24
CA ALA A 2 -22.57 -30.30 -2.21
C ALA A 2 -22.81 -28.90 -1.61
N LEU A 3 -21.87 -28.01 -1.79
CA LEU A 3 -22.03 -26.62 -1.35
C LEU A 3 -22.97 -25.88 -2.29
N ALA A 4 -23.77 -25.01 -1.74
CA ALA A 4 -24.63 -24.16 -2.52
C ALA A 4 -23.79 -23.21 -3.38
N GLN A 5 -24.10 -23.15 -4.65
CA GLN A 5 -23.42 -22.27 -5.61
C GLN A 5 -24.38 -21.16 -6.03
N VAL A 6 -24.77 -20.36 -5.09
CA VAL A 6 -25.74 -19.30 -5.33
C VAL A 6 -25.04 -17.97 -5.06
N GLY A 7 -25.18 -17.05 -5.97
CA GLY A 7 -24.73 -15.69 -5.75
C GLY A 7 -23.20 -15.51 -5.73
N GLY A 8 -22.50 -16.30 -6.51
CA GLY A 8 -21.07 -16.02 -6.76
C GLY A 8 -20.11 -16.68 -5.82
N GLY A 9 -20.47 -17.78 -5.19
CA GLY A 9 -19.45 -18.46 -4.42
C GLY A 9 -19.93 -19.66 -3.65
N TYR A 10 -18.96 -20.33 -3.10
CA TYR A 10 -19.17 -21.41 -2.17
C TYR A 10 -19.19 -20.88 -0.75
N GLN A 11 -20.04 -21.45 0.06
CA GLN A 11 -19.83 -21.36 1.49
C GLN A 11 -18.65 -22.24 1.88
N LEU A 12 -17.80 -21.73 2.74
CA LEU A 12 -16.71 -22.51 3.32
C LEU A 12 -17.28 -23.30 4.50
N GLY A 13 -17.65 -24.55 4.25
CA GLY A 13 -18.31 -25.37 5.23
C GLY A 13 -19.71 -24.89 5.59
N ASP A 14 -20.46 -25.68 6.30
CA ASP A 14 -21.85 -25.41 6.67
C ASP A 14 -21.94 -24.47 7.88
N GLY A 15 -21.52 -23.22 7.73
CA GLY A 15 -21.43 -22.29 8.84
C GLY A 15 -20.28 -22.61 9.78
N ASN A 16 -19.28 -23.31 9.32
CA ASN A 16 -18.10 -23.63 10.11
C ASN A 16 -17.27 -22.38 10.36
N VAL A 17 -17.33 -21.87 11.56
CA VAL A 17 -16.60 -20.66 11.98
C VAL A 17 -15.12 -20.92 12.26
N ASN A 18 -14.71 -22.18 12.29
CA ASN A 18 -13.32 -22.56 12.59
C ASN A 18 -12.47 -22.76 11.34
N GLU A 19 -13.05 -22.60 10.15
CA GLU A 19 -12.29 -22.69 8.92
C GLU A 19 -11.35 -21.52 8.76
N ILE A 20 -10.15 -21.83 8.27
CA ILE A 20 -9.16 -20.80 7.96
C ILE A 20 -9.65 -20.01 6.75
N ARG A 21 -9.70 -18.69 6.90
CA ARG A 21 -9.98 -17.79 5.79
C ARG A 21 -8.67 -17.45 5.10
N LEU A 22 -8.61 -17.74 3.82
CA LEU A 22 -7.45 -17.45 3.01
C LEU A 22 -7.71 -16.19 2.19
N GLY A 23 -6.77 -15.26 2.25
CA GLY A 23 -6.69 -14.14 1.34
C GLY A 23 -5.67 -14.41 0.24
N TYR A 24 -5.63 -13.53 -0.74
CA TYR A 24 -4.60 -13.54 -1.79
C TYR A 24 -3.82 -12.23 -1.75
N SER A 25 -2.50 -12.34 -1.83
CA SER A 25 -1.62 -11.19 -2.00
C SER A 25 -0.58 -11.53 -3.05
N ALA A 26 -0.34 -10.60 -3.96
CA ALA A 26 0.78 -10.72 -4.89
C ALA A 26 2.11 -10.73 -4.12
N ALA A 27 3.16 -11.19 -4.78
CA ALA A 27 4.50 -11.10 -4.20
C ALA A 27 4.82 -9.64 -3.82
N PRO A 28 5.44 -9.40 -2.65
CA PRO A 28 5.82 -8.06 -2.25
C PRO A 28 6.69 -7.37 -3.30
N GLN A 29 6.45 -6.10 -3.52
CA GLN A 29 7.33 -5.26 -4.30
C GLN A 29 8.56 -4.86 -3.47
N THR A 30 9.62 -4.46 -4.12
CA THR A 30 10.87 -4.08 -3.45
C THR A 30 11.32 -2.68 -3.87
N ALA A 31 12.02 -2.00 -2.97
CA ALA A 31 12.69 -0.73 -3.25
C ALA A 31 13.98 -0.65 -2.44
N THR A 32 14.98 0.02 -2.98
CA THR A 32 16.31 0.15 -2.34
C THR A 32 16.64 1.60 -2.07
N SER A 33 17.44 2.23 -2.90
CA SER A 33 17.86 3.62 -2.74
C SER A 33 16.73 4.61 -3.09
N THR A 34 16.97 5.88 -2.79
CA THR A 34 16.06 6.98 -3.14
C THR A 34 15.64 6.92 -4.61
N ALA A 35 14.34 6.92 -4.85
CA ALA A 35 13.77 6.83 -6.20
C ALA A 35 12.31 7.26 -6.20
N THR A 36 11.75 7.42 -7.40
CA THR A 36 10.31 7.52 -7.57
C THR A 36 9.72 6.12 -7.66
N LEU A 37 8.74 5.82 -6.81
CA LEU A 37 8.07 4.53 -6.83
C LEU A 37 7.21 4.39 -8.10
N THR A 38 7.12 3.17 -8.58
CA THR A 38 6.15 2.85 -9.63
C THR A 38 4.75 2.70 -9.05
N VAL A 39 3.74 2.80 -9.90
CA VAL A 39 2.36 2.55 -9.47
C VAL A 39 2.21 1.13 -8.91
N ALA A 40 2.85 0.15 -9.52
CA ALA A 40 2.82 -1.24 -9.03
C ALA A 40 3.40 -1.38 -7.62
N GLN A 41 4.46 -0.66 -7.29
CA GLN A 41 5.05 -0.66 -5.95
C GLN A 41 4.09 -0.06 -4.92
N VAL A 42 3.31 0.94 -5.29
CA VAL A 42 2.37 1.61 -4.39
C VAL A 42 1.07 0.84 -4.25
N THR A 43 0.57 0.25 -5.31
CA THR A 43 -0.72 -0.47 -5.31
C THR A 43 -0.57 -1.96 -5.02
N GLY A 44 0.64 -2.46 -4.91
CA GLY A 44 0.93 -3.88 -4.65
C GLY A 44 0.74 -4.33 -3.21
N ASN A 45 0.21 -3.48 -2.35
CA ASN A 45 -0.09 -3.73 -0.94
C ASN A 45 1.15 -3.77 -0.03
N VAL A 46 2.15 -4.57 -0.31
CA VAL A 46 3.36 -4.66 0.52
C VAL A 46 4.59 -4.23 -0.27
N LEU A 47 5.34 -3.29 0.28
CA LEU A 47 6.63 -2.84 -0.24
C LEU A 47 7.71 -3.17 0.78
N VAL A 48 8.64 -4.02 0.41
CA VAL A 48 9.83 -4.31 1.22
C VAL A 48 10.93 -3.33 0.80
N ALA A 49 11.23 -2.39 1.68
CA ALA A 49 12.24 -1.37 1.47
C ALA A 49 13.55 -1.80 2.13
N ASN A 50 14.62 -1.75 1.39
CA ASN A 50 15.97 -2.00 1.92
C ASN A 50 16.92 -0.86 1.51
N PRO A 51 16.89 0.27 2.20
CA PRO A 51 17.80 1.37 1.92
C PRO A 51 19.23 1.10 2.41
N SER A 52 19.50 -0.08 2.96
CA SER A 52 20.78 -0.43 3.56
C SER A 52 21.09 0.46 4.76
N THR A 53 22.21 1.16 4.74
CA THR A 53 22.67 1.99 5.87
C THR A 53 22.39 3.48 5.71
N SER A 54 21.85 3.90 4.58
CA SER A 54 21.59 5.32 4.27
C SER A 54 20.09 5.58 4.14
N ALA A 55 19.62 6.71 4.65
CA ALA A 55 18.23 7.09 4.51
C ALA A 55 17.81 7.17 3.03
N ALA A 56 16.62 6.71 2.72
CA ALA A 56 16.03 6.79 1.39
C ALA A 56 14.73 7.59 1.42
N THR A 57 14.54 8.39 0.39
CA THR A 57 13.28 9.09 0.13
C THR A 57 12.63 8.48 -1.10
N TYR A 58 11.43 7.95 -0.94
CA TYR A 58 10.64 7.43 -2.05
C TYR A 58 9.56 8.42 -2.42
N THR A 59 9.67 8.94 -3.64
CA THR A 59 8.65 9.83 -4.19
C THR A 59 7.49 8.99 -4.73
N LEU A 60 6.29 9.28 -4.29
CA LEU A 60 5.09 8.62 -4.80
C LEU A 60 4.88 8.97 -6.28
N PRO A 61 4.32 8.06 -7.07
CA PRO A 61 3.90 8.38 -8.44
C PRO A 61 2.84 9.48 -8.42
N THR A 62 2.58 10.08 -9.58
CA THR A 62 1.52 11.10 -9.66
C THR A 62 0.15 10.48 -9.39
N ALA A 63 -0.75 11.27 -8.82
CA ALA A 63 -2.13 10.84 -8.61
C ALA A 63 -2.82 10.44 -9.93
N ALA A 64 -2.49 11.13 -11.03
CA ALA A 64 -3.00 10.77 -12.35
C ALA A 64 -2.56 9.37 -12.78
N ALA A 65 -1.31 9.00 -12.52
CA ALA A 65 -0.82 7.65 -12.85
C ALA A 65 -1.50 6.57 -12.01
N ILE A 66 -1.70 6.85 -10.72
CA ILE A 66 -2.44 5.93 -9.82
C ILE A 66 -3.89 5.79 -10.30
N ASP A 67 -4.54 6.90 -10.61
CA ASP A 67 -5.94 6.91 -11.05
C ASP A 67 -6.13 6.16 -12.37
N ALA A 68 -5.20 6.29 -13.30
CA ALA A 68 -5.22 5.54 -14.55
C ALA A 68 -5.09 4.02 -14.32
N ALA A 69 -4.30 3.60 -13.34
CA ALA A 69 -4.14 2.19 -12.99
C ALA A 69 -5.36 1.64 -12.22
N LEU A 70 -6.04 2.48 -11.47
CA LEU A 70 -7.21 2.13 -10.65
C LEU A 70 -8.49 2.65 -11.30
N GLY A 71 -8.76 2.27 -12.54
CA GLY A 71 -9.85 2.80 -13.35
C GLY A 71 -11.25 2.69 -12.74
N ASN A 72 -11.44 1.81 -11.74
CA ASN A 72 -12.71 1.64 -11.04
C ASN A 72 -12.82 2.49 -9.76
N ALA A 73 -11.78 3.22 -9.40
CA ALA A 73 -11.78 4.00 -8.17
C ALA A 73 -12.73 5.19 -8.27
N LYS A 74 -13.55 5.35 -7.25
CA LYS A 74 -14.46 6.48 -7.07
C LYS A 74 -13.96 7.35 -5.94
N VAL A 75 -14.41 8.59 -5.88
CA VAL A 75 -14.17 9.45 -4.71
C VAL A 75 -14.57 8.70 -3.44
N GLY A 76 -13.68 8.64 -2.48
CA GLY A 76 -13.83 7.85 -1.26
C GLY A 76 -13.24 6.45 -1.31
N SER A 77 -12.86 5.94 -2.49
CA SER A 77 -12.13 4.67 -2.58
C SER A 77 -10.79 4.75 -1.87
N THR A 78 -10.43 3.67 -1.19
CA THR A 78 -9.17 3.59 -0.44
C THR A 78 -8.39 2.34 -0.83
N PHE A 79 -7.08 2.43 -0.69
CA PHE A 79 -6.20 1.27 -0.68
C PHE A 79 -5.05 1.50 0.30
N ASP A 80 -4.44 0.43 0.73
CA ASP A 80 -3.41 0.47 1.75
C ASP A 80 -2.06 0.04 1.18
N LEU A 81 -1.01 0.71 1.63
CA LEU A 81 0.38 0.35 1.37
C LEU A 81 1.07 0.09 2.70
N PHE A 82 1.60 -1.11 2.85
CA PHE A 82 2.44 -1.48 3.99
C PHE A 82 3.89 -1.40 3.55
N ILE A 83 4.68 -0.58 4.24
CA ILE A 83 6.12 -0.50 3.99
C ILE A 83 6.83 -1.23 5.13
N VAL A 84 7.59 -2.26 4.77
CA VAL A 84 8.46 -2.98 5.69
C VAL A 84 9.89 -2.49 5.44
N ASN A 85 10.44 -1.75 6.38
CA ASN A 85 11.79 -1.22 6.27
C ASN A 85 12.79 -2.20 6.89
N THR A 86 13.61 -2.80 6.06
CA THR A 86 14.69 -3.71 6.47
C THR A 86 16.05 -3.02 6.54
N GLY A 87 16.09 -1.70 6.41
CA GLY A 87 17.31 -0.92 6.53
C GLY A 87 17.95 -1.01 7.93
N THR A 88 19.21 -0.72 7.98
CA THR A 88 20.01 -0.75 9.21
C THR A 88 20.73 0.58 9.43
N SER A 89 21.26 0.80 10.62
CA SER A 89 22.02 2.01 10.96
C SER A 89 21.17 3.28 10.74
N SER A 90 21.42 4.06 9.70
CA SER A 90 20.68 5.28 9.35
C SER A 90 19.67 5.07 8.21
N GLY A 91 19.37 3.83 7.85
CA GLY A 91 18.54 3.46 6.72
C GLY A 91 17.03 3.69 6.94
N THR A 92 16.63 4.88 7.33
CA THR A 92 15.22 5.26 7.43
C THR A 92 14.58 5.45 6.05
N VAL A 93 13.28 5.29 5.98
CA VAL A 93 12.50 5.49 4.75
C VAL A 93 11.51 6.62 4.94
N THR A 94 11.47 7.56 4.01
CA THR A 94 10.51 8.67 4.02
C THR A 94 9.78 8.71 2.69
N LEU A 95 8.46 8.92 2.71
CA LEU A 95 7.68 9.16 1.51
C LEU A 95 7.68 10.65 1.18
N SER A 96 7.85 10.97 -0.09
CA SER A 96 7.62 12.30 -0.64
C SER A 96 6.37 12.26 -1.53
N MET A 97 5.51 13.25 -1.38
CA MET A 97 4.26 13.29 -2.11
C MET A 97 4.50 13.57 -3.59
N GLY A 98 3.88 12.76 -4.44
CA GLY A 98 3.82 13.01 -5.88
C GLY A 98 2.79 14.09 -6.22
N THR A 99 2.83 14.56 -7.46
CA THR A 99 1.87 15.55 -7.95
C THR A 99 0.44 15.04 -7.81
N GLY A 100 -0.44 15.83 -7.22
CA GLY A 100 -1.84 15.48 -6.96
C GLY A 100 -2.05 14.66 -5.71
N ILE A 101 -1.00 14.38 -4.94
CA ILE A 101 -1.10 13.64 -3.68
C ILE A 101 -0.84 14.63 -2.53
N THR A 102 -1.74 14.61 -1.56
CA THR A 102 -1.67 15.45 -0.36
C THR A 102 -1.32 14.59 0.86
N ASP A 103 -0.43 15.07 1.71
CA ASP A 103 -0.21 14.49 3.02
C ASP A 103 -1.37 14.88 3.94
N GLY A 104 -2.21 13.92 4.27
CA GLY A 104 -3.37 14.13 5.15
C GLY A 104 -3.06 13.93 6.62
N GLY A 105 -1.92 13.32 6.93
CA GLY A 105 -1.47 13.11 8.31
C GLY A 105 -0.25 12.22 8.40
N ASN A 106 0.87 12.82 8.69
CA ASN A 106 2.16 12.17 8.96
C ASN A 106 2.68 11.24 7.84
N ALA A 107 2.17 11.37 6.62
CA ALA A 107 2.61 10.49 5.53
C ALA A 107 4.09 10.71 5.16
N ALA A 108 4.59 11.92 5.36
CA ALA A 108 6.00 12.24 5.17
C ALA A 108 6.89 11.91 6.39
N ALA A 109 6.32 11.36 7.46
CA ALA A 109 7.11 10.96 8.63
C ALA A 109 7.90 9.67 8.34
N ALA A 110 9.15 9.65 8.79
CA ALA A 110 10.05 8.54 8.53
C ALA A 110 9.53 7.20 9.10
N VAL A 111 9.78 6.15 8.35
CA VAL A 111 9.68 4.77 8.83
C VAL A 111 11.04 4.37 9.35
N ALA A 112 11.12 4.08 10.64
CA ALA A 112 12.37 3.75 11.30
C ALA A 112 13.00 2.47 10.73
N ILE A 113 14.29 2.30 10.99
CA ILE A 113 14.98 1.05 10.63
C ILE A 113 14.32 -0.14 11.33
N THR A 114 14.38 -1.30 10.69
CA THR A 114 13.81 -2.56 11.20
C THR A 114 12.36 -2.43 11.70
N SER A 115 11.60 -1.54 11.08
CA SER A 115 10.21 -1.24 11.44
C SER A 115 9.31 -1.29 10.21
N SER A 116 8.03 -1.11 10.42
CA SER A 116 7.04 -1.05 9.35
C SER A 116 6.04 0.06 9.58
N ALA A 117 5.35 0.44 8.54
CA ALA A 117 4.28 1.42 8.62
C ALA A 117 3.17 1.09 7.62
N MET A 118 1.96 1.49 7.97
CA MET A 118 0.80 1.38 7.12
C MET A 118 0.38 2.76 6.64
N PHE A 119 0.21 2.89 5.34
CA PHE A 119 -0.27 4.12 4.71
C PHE A 119 -1.60 3.83 4.02
N ARG A 120 -2.57 4.70 4.24
CA ARG A 120 -3.86 4.63 3.57
C ARG A 120 -3.98 5.76 2.55
N PHE A 121 -4.27 5.39 1.32
CA PHE A 121 -4.56 6.30 0.23
C PHE A 121 -6.08 6.39 0.06
N ARG A 122 -6.60 7.60 0.01
CA ARG A 122 -8.00 7.85 -0.24
C ARG A 122 -8.15 8.77 -1.44
N LYS A 123 -8.95 8.36 -2.40
CA LYS A 123 -9.28 9.21 -3.55
C LYS A 123 -10.18 10.36 -3.11
N THR A 124 -9.76 11.57 -3.38
CA THR A 124 -10.52 12.78 -2.99
C THR A 124 -11.20 13.45 -4.17
N ASP A 125 -10.62 13.34 -5.36
CA ASP A 125 -11.17 13.87 -6.60
C ASP A 125 -10.51 13.16 -7.79
N ALA A 126 -10.88 13.53 -9.00
CA ALA A 126 -10.20 13.06 -10.20
C ALA A 126 -8.70 13.41 -10.14
N ASN A 127 -7.85 12.42 -10.31
CA ASN A 127 -6.39 12.58 -10.25
C ASN A 127 -5.90 13.22 -8.94
N ALA A 128 -6.60 12.97 -7.84
CA ALA A 128 -6.25 13.49 -6.52
C ALA A 128 -6.44 12.44 -5.43
N TYR A 129 -5.42 12.29 -4.60
CA TYR A 129 -5.42 11.36 -3.46
C TYR A 129 -4.87 12.06 -2.23
N THR A 130 -5.34 11.64 -1.07
CA THR A 130 -4.76 12.01 0.21
C THR A 130 -4.21 10.77 0.89
N VAL A 131 -3.04 10.88 1.48
CA VAL A 131 -2.34 9.78 2.13
C VAL A 131 -2.24 10.05 3.62
N TYR A 132 -2.50 9.02 4.39
CA TYR A 132 -2.41 9.04 5.85
C TYR A 132 -1.47 7.94 6.32
N LYS A 133 -0.57 8.25 7.24
CA LYS A 133 0.17 7.22 7.96
C LYS A 133 -0.68 6.78 9.14
N ILE A 134 -1.17 5.55 9.09
CA ILE A 134 -2.11 5.03 10.09
C ILE A 134 -1.37 4.40 11.27
N ALA A 135 -0.28 3.73 10.97
CA ALA A 135 0.51 3.05 12.00
C ALA A 135 1.99 3.08 11.69
#